data_c0d176177ded19b033faa61880e172ea
#
_entry.id   c0d176177ded19b033faa61880e172ea
#
_cell.length_a   1.000
_cell.length_b   1.000
_cell.length_c   1.000
_cell.angle_alpha   90.00
_cell.angle_beta   90.00
_cell.angle_gamma   90.00
#
_symmetry.space_group_name_H-M   'P 1'
#
loop_
_entity.id
_entity.type
_entity.pdbx_description
1 polymer ?
#
loop_
_entity_poly.entity_id
_entity_poly.type
_entity_poly.pdbx_seq_one_letter_code
_entity_poly.pdbx_strand_id
1 'polypeptide(L)'
;MKIVDVCAFYTPTGGGVRTYIDRKLVAGPAAGHDVTIIAPGATNAVEQRGPGAKIVWLQSPLFPIDRNYRYFADEVALHRAIGAEAPDVLEASSPWRSASMVARWPGSVPRSLFMHADPLAAFAYRWFEGLASPAVVDKGFDWYWRHLLRLDEQFDMTVSACDSLSQRLAAGGLQHVVTNPMGIDTDVFSPGLRDEALRRRLLHQCELGPDATLLLGVGRHAPEKRWRMIVEAVTSAAYNRPIGLVIVGSGRDSSKIRRTIGGNPHIFLAERTSDRAEMARFMASADALIHGSESETFCLVAAEARASGLFIIAPDRGAAADHARQSGGIVFASGDPASAADAMGRFVDMRTDGVLPARPDMAVRTMDDHFTALFASFEAMRSPKLQRAA
;
A
#
# COMPACT_ATOMS: atom_id res chain seq x y z
N MET A 1 -14.74 -21.39 -8.68
CA MET A 1 -14.14 -21.80 -7.38
C MET A 1 -14.82 -21.08 -6.23
N LYS A 2 -14.86 -21.72 -5.06
CA LYS A 2 -15.20 -21.06 -3.80
C LYS A 2 -13.92 -20.59 -3.11
N ILE A 3 -13.70 -19.29 -3.08
CA ILE A 3 -12.52 -18.65 -2.47
C ILE A 3 -12.93 -18.10 -1.12
N VAL A 4 -12.29 -18.55 -0.05
CA VAL A 4 -12.49 -18.02 1.30
C VAL A 4 -11.23 -17.26 1.70
N ASP A 5 -11.37 -15.97 2.03
CA ASP A 5 -10.28 -15.11 2.47
C ASP A 5 -10.52 -14.65 3.91
N VAL A 6 -9.62 -15.03 4.80
CA VAL A 6 -9.62 -14.64 6.21
C VAL A 6 -8.87 -13.33 6.37
N CYS A 7 -9.59 -12.22 6.40
CA CYS A 7 -9.03 -10.88 6.44
C CYS A 7 -9.20 -10.21 7.80
N ALA A 8 -8.14 -10.22 8.62
CA ALA A 8 -8.15 -9.64 9.97
C ALA A 8 -8.22 -8.11 10.00
N PHE A 9 -7.81 -7.43 8.93
CA PHE A 9 -7.74 -5.96 8.86
C PHE A 9 -8.81 -5.32 7.97
N TYR A 10 -9.83 -6.08 7.59
CA TYR A 10 -10.99 -5.51 6.92
C TYR A 10 -11.89 -4.80 7.94
N THR A 11 -12.13 -3.52 7.72
CA THR A 11 -13.08 -2.72 8.53
C THR A 11 -13.88 -1.79 7.61
N PRO A 12 -15.14 -1.43 7.97
CA PRO A 12 -15.97 -0.51 7.18
C PRO A 12 -15.34 0.88 6.97
N THR A 13 -14.43 1.29 7.84
CA THR A 13 -13.71 2.57 7.79
C THR A 13 -12.24 2.42 7.37
N GLY A 14 -11.84 1.23 6.89
CA GLY A 14 -10.47 0.89 6.53
C GLY A 14 -9.92 1.66 5.32
N GLY A 15 -8.59 1.55 5.15
CA GLY A 15 -7.86 2.15 4.02
C GLY A 15 -7.66 1.18 2.85
N GLY A 16 -6.40 1.01 2.40
CA GLY A 16 -6.05 0.20 1.23
C GLY A 16 -6.54 -1.25 1.27
N VAL A 17 -6.50 -1.91 2.43
CA VAL A 17 -7.01 -3.28 2.60
C VAL A 17 -8.50 -3.36 2.29
N ARG A 18 -9.29 -2.40 2.78
CA ARG A 18 -10.72 -2.32 2.46
C ARG A 18 -10.94 -2.17 0.95
N THR A 19 -10.26 -1.22 0.32
CA THR A 19 -10.37 -1.00 -1.13
C THR A 19 -10.05 -2.27 -1.91
N TYR A 20 -8.99 -2.99 -1.52
CA TYR A 20 -8.61 -4.25 -2.13
C TYR A 20 -9.70 -5.33 -1.98
N ILE A 21 -10.20 -5.53 -0.77
CA ILE A 21 -11.24 -6.55 -0.47
C ILE A 21 -12.55 -6.21 -1.18
N ASP A 22 -12.99 -4.95 -1.16
CA ASP A 22 -14.21 -4.52 -1.85
C ASP A 22 -14.10 -4.78 -3.37
N ARG A 23 -12.92 -4.58 -3.97
CA ARG A 23 -12.66 -4.92 -5.39
C ARG A 23 -12.63 -6.41 -5.64
N LYS A 24 -12.04 -7.20 -4.73
CA LYS A 24 -12.02 -8.68 -4.82
C LYS A 24 -13.42 -9.29 -4.82
N LEU A 25 -14.32 -8.72 -3.98
CA LEU A 25 -15.74 -9.13 -3.93
C LEU A 25 -16.51 -8.82 -5.22
N VAL A 26 -16.01 -7.91 -6.07
CA VAL A 26 -16.57 -7.63 -7.41
C VAL A 26 -15.89 -8.49 -8.46
N ALA A 27 -14.57 -8.55 -8.46
CA ALA A 27 -13.77 -9.24 -9.48
C ALA A 27 -13.98 -10.76 -9.45
N GLY A 28 -14.13 -11.36 -8.27
CA GLY A 28 -14.34 -12.81 -8.14
C GLY A 28 -15.59 -13.31 -8.86
N PRO A 29 -16.80 -12.80 -8.57
CA PRO A 29 -18.01 -13.16 -9.29
C PRO A 29 -17.95 -12.86 -10.79
N ALA A 30 -17.34 -11.73 -11.18
CA ALA A 30 -17.13 -11.39 -12.59
C ALA A 30 -16.26 -12.44 -13.33
N ALA A 31 -15.33 -13.07 -12.60
CA ALA A 31 -14.50 -14.19 -13.10
C ALA A 31 -15.14 -15.57 -12.90
N GLY A 32 -16.41 -15.65 -12.46
CA GLY A 32 -17.12 -16.92 -12.23
C GLY A 32 -16.72 -17.67 -10.94
N HIS A 33 -16.25 -16.93 -9.93
CA HIS A 33 -15.87 -17.48 -8.62
C HIS A 33 -16.78 -16.97 -7.51
N ASP A 34 -17.06 -17.80 -6.51
CA ASP A 34 -17.70 -17.36 -5.27
C ASP A 34 -16.61 -16.87 -4.30
N VAL A 35 -16.75 -15.65 -3.78
CA VAL A 35 -15.81 -15.05 -2.83
C VAL A 35 -16.49 -14.80 -1.50
N THR A 36 -15.99 -15.43 -0.46
CA THR A 36 -16.39 -15.18 0.93
C THR A 36 -15.22 -14.57 1.71
N ILE A 37 -15.45 -13.40 2.27
CA ILE A 37 -14.50 -12.78 3.21
C ILE A 37 -14.94 -13.12 4.62
N ILE A 38 -14.05 -13.68 5.43
CA ILE A 38 -14.28 -13.85 6.87
C ILE A 38 -13.52 -12.73 7.60
N ALA A 39 -14.25 -11.87 8.29
CA ALA A 39 -13.69 -10.70 8.95
C ALA A 39 -14.14 -10.60 10.43
N PRO A 40 -13.31 -10.01 11.34
CA PRO A 40 -13.67 -9.83 12.72
C PRO A 40 -14.69 -8.68 12.87
N GLY A 41 -15.85 -8.98 13.46
CA GLY A 41 -16.98 -8.06 13.63
C GLY A 41 -17.34 -7.75 15.09
N ALA A 42 -18.26 -6.83 15.28
CA ALA A 42 -18.85 -6.57 16.61
C ALA A 42 -19.81 -7.70 17.03
N THR A 43 -20.47 -8.29 16.07
CA THR A 43 -21.44 -9.40 16.22
C THR A 43 -21.21 -10.40 15.10
N ASN A 44 -21.76 -11.60 15.26
CA ASN A 44 -21.84 -12.57 14.15
C ASN A 44 -22.91 -12.11 13.17
N ALA A 45 -22.55 -11.99 11.89
CA ALA A 45 -23.46 -11.58 10.82
C ALA A 45 -22.97 -12.10 9.46
N VAL A 46 -23.88 -12.17 8.50
CA VAL A 46 -23.55 -12.40 7.10
C VAL A 46 -24.07 -11.22 6.29
N GLU A 47 -23.18 -10.59 5.55
CA GLU A 47 -23.48 -9.44 4.71
C GLU A 47 -23.32 -9.85 3.24
N GLN A 48 -24.41 -9.86 2.49
CA GLN A 48 -24.38 -10.11 1.05
C GLN A 48 -23.87 -8.87 0.32
N ARG A 49 -22.93 -9.07 -0.60
CA ARG A 49 -22.32 -8.02 -1.43
C ARG A 49 -22.72 -8.13 -2.90
N GLY A 50 -23.47 -9.16 -3.23
CA GLY A 50 -23.97 -9.48 -4.55
C GLY A 50 -24.02 -10.99 -4.77
N PRO A 51 -24.46 -11.46 -5.95
CA PRO A 51 -24.39 -12.87 -6.31
C PRO A 51 -22.94 -13.36 -6.26
N GLY A 52 -22.67 -14.47 -5.55
CA GLY A 52 -21.33 -15.03 -5.40
C GLY A 52 -20.36 -14.22 -4.51
N ALA A 53 -20.83 -13.19 -3.79
CA ALA A 53 -19.99 -12.33 -2.94
C ALA A 53 -20.63 -12.05 -1.59
N LYS A 54 -19.93 -12.35 -0.49
CA LYS A 54 -20.41 -12.07 0.88
C LYS A 54 -19.27 -11.85 1.86
N ILE A 55 -19.61 -11.24 2.99
CA ILE A 55 -18.75 -11.10 4.16
C ILE A 55 -19.38 -11.84 5.33
N VAL A 56 -18.63 -12.70 5.97
CA VAL A 56 -18.99 -13.39 7.21
C VAL A 56 -18.27 -12.68 8.36
N TRP A 57 -19.03 -11.96 9.15
CA TRP A 57 -18.53 -11.29 10.34
C TRP A 57 -18.52 -12.26 11.51
N LEU A 58 -17.37 -12.41 12.19
CA LEU A 58 -17.25 -13.18 13.41
C LEU A 58 -17.08 -12.25 14.60
N GLN A 59 -17.92 -12.42 15.60
CA GLN A 59 -17.82 -11.63 16.83
C GLN A 59 -16.42 -11.75 17.43
N SER A 60 -15.77 -10.61 17.59
CA SER A 60 -14.36 -10.54 17.94
C SER A 60 -14.07 -9.33 18.85
N PRO A 61 -13.14 -9.44 19.80
CA PRO A 61 -12.76 -8.34 20.66
C PRO A 61 -12.05 -7.22 19.90
N LEU A 62 -12.05 -6.02 20.48
CA LEU A 62 -11.27 -4.90 19.96
C LEU A 62 -9.77 -5.18 20.08
N PHE A 63 -9.00 -4.73 19.08
CA PHE A 63 -7.57 -4.85 19.13
C PHE A 63 -6.98 -3.85 20.16
N PRO A 64 -6.20 -4.29 21.14
CA PRO A 64 -5.78 -3.46 22.26
C PRO A 64 -4.95 -2.23 21.87
N ILE A 65 -4.14 -2.34 20.80
CA ILE A 65 -3.22 -1.27 20.35
C ILE A 65 -3.93 -0.25 19.46
N ASP A 66 -4.92 -0.70 18.65
CA ASP A 66 -5.71 0.18 17.80
C ASP A 66 -7.19 -0.23 17.81
N ARG A 67 -8.00 0.51 18.53
CA ARG A 67 -9.43 0.24 18.74
C ARG A 67 -10.30 0.42 17.47
N ASN A 68 -9.72 0.86 16.36
CA ASN A 68 -10.42 0.85 15.08
C ASN A 68 -10.49 -0.56 14.47
N TYR A 69 -9.71 -1.49 14.99
CA TYR A 69 -9.64 -2.88 14.52
C TYR A 69 -10.13 -3.85 15.58
N ARG A 70 -10.49 -5.05 15.11
CA ARG A 70 -10.78 -6.23 15.92
C ARG A 70 -9.84 -7.35 15.52
N TYR A 71 -9.71 -8.40 16.31
CA TYR A 71 -8.87 -9.54 15.99
C TYR A 71 -9.57 -10.86 16.32
N PHE A 72 -9.30 -11.89 15.53
CA PHE A 72 -9.81 -13.23 15.80
C PHE A 72 -9.20 -13.77 17.10
N ALA A 73 -10.05 -14.00 18.10
CA ALA A 73 -9.65 -14.57 19.38
C ALA A 73 -10.00 -16.06 19.48
N ASP A 74 -11.09 -16.47 18.84
CA ASP A 74 -11.64 -17.84 18.86
C ASP A 74 -11.30 -18.57 17.56
N GLU A 75 -10.32 -19.50 17.64
CA GLU A 75 -9.88 -20.33 16.52
C GLU A 75 -10.92 -21.36 16.11
N VAL A 76 -11.67 -21.90 17.09
CA VAL A 76 -12.70 -22.93 16.82
C VAL A 76 -13.86 -22.30 16.04
N ALA A 77 -14.27 -21.08 16.41
CA ALA A 77 -15.30 -20.35 15.68
C ALA A 77 -14.84 -20.03 14.26
N LEU A 78 -13.57 -19.61 14.08
CA LEU A 78 -12.99 -19.34 12.76
C LEU A 78 -12.95 -20.62 11.89
N HIS A 79 -12.46 -21.74 12.44
CA HIS A 79 -12.40 -23.02 11.73
C HIS A 79 -13.80 -23.54 11.33
N ARG A 80 -14.80 -23.35 12.19
CA ARG A 80 -16.19 -23.68 11.88
C ARG A 80 -16.73 -22.82 10.74
N ALA A 81 -16.44 -21.53 10.76
CA ALA A 81 -16.87 -20.62 9.69
C ALA A 81 -16.20 -20.96 8.34
N ILE A 82 -14.89 -21.24 8.34
CA ILE A 82 -14.19 -21.71 7.13
C ILE A 82 -14.83 -23.01 6.60
N GLY A 83 -15.06 -23.98 7.48
CA GLY A 83 -15.64 -25.27 7.09
C GLY A 83 -17.08 -25.14 6.54
N ALA A 84 -17.89 -24.23 7.08
CA ALA A 84 -19.25 -23.98 6.60
C ALA A 84 -19.29 -23.42 5.17
N GLU A 85 -18.23 -22.72 4.73
CA GLU A 85 -18.11 -22.20 3.38
C GLU A 85 -17.62 -23.23 2.37
N ALA A 86 -17.06 -24.35 2.83
CA ALA A 86 -16.51 -25.42 1.99
C ALA A 86 -15.60 -24.89 0.86
N PRO A 87 -14.46 -24.23 1.22
CA PRO A 87 -13.60 -23.58 0.25
C PRO A 87 -12.95 -24.55 -0.73
N ASP A 88 -12.74 -24.09 -1.97
CA ASP A 88 -11.82 -24.70 -2.94
C ASP A 88 -10.39 -24.18 -2.76
N VAL A 89 -10.25 -22.91 -2.29
CA VAL A 89 -9.00 -22.24 -1.96
C VAL A 89 -9.21 -21.40 -0.71
N LEU A 90 -8.25 -21.44 0.20
CA LEU A 90 -8.26 -20.69 1.44
C LEU A 90 -7.13 -19.67 1.45
N GLU A 91 -7.47 -18.38 1.57
CA GLU A 91 -6.49 -17.31 1.68
C GLU A 91 -6.47 -16.72 3.09
N ALA A 92 -5.29 -16.30 3.54
CA ALA A 92 -5.11 -15.46 4.71
C ALA A 92 -4.54 -14.11 4.29
N SER A 93 -5.26 -13.05 4.60
CA SER A 93 -4.82 -11.67 4.36
C SER A 93 -4.03 -11.15 5.55
N SER A 94 -2.71 -11.08 5.39
CA SER A 94 -1.70 -10.65 6.38
C SER A 94 -1.11 -11.76 7.26
N PRO A 95 0.20 -11.70 7.55
CA PRO A 95 0.97 -12.79 8.18
C PRO A 95 0.87 -12.81 9.72
N TRP A 96 -0.29 -12.48 10.27
CA TRP A 96 -0.46 -12.40 11.71
C TRP A 96 -1.11 -13.66 12.30
N ARG A 97 -1.64 -13.54 13.52
CA ARG A 97 -2.31 -14.62 14.23
C ARG A 97 -3.38 -15.33 13.38
N SER A 98 -4.13 -14.57 12.56
CA SER A 98 -5.13 -15.14 11.65
C SER A 98 -4.52 -16.11 10.65
N ALA A 99 -3.36 -15.83 10.07
CA ALA A 99 -2.66 -16.76 9.18
C ALA A 99 -2.27 -18.04 9.89
N SER A 100 -1.78 -17.96 11.14
CA SER A 100 -1.48 -19.17 11.93
C SER A 100 -2.74 -20.00 12.25
N MET A 101 -3.89 -19.35 12.46
CA MET A 101 -5.16 -20.07 12.64
C MET A 101 -5.60 -20.75 11.33
N VAL A 102 -5.49 -20.05 10.19
CA VAL A 102 -5.75 -20.60 8.86
C VAL A 102 -4.85 -21.80 8.57
N ALA A 103 -3.56 -21.67 8.88
CA ALA A 103 -2.58 -22.75 8.72
C ALA A 103 -2.96 -24.04 9.48
N ARG A 104 -3.56 -23.91 10.67
CA ARG A 104 -3.99 -25.05 11.51
C ARG A 104 -5.38 -25.57 11.17
N TRP A 105 -6.12 -24.95 10.26
CA TRP A 105 -7.41 -25.49 9.83
C TRP A 105 -7.23 -26.88 9.19
N PRO A 106 -8.03 -27.90 9.57
CA PRO A 106 -7.73 -29.29 9.21
C PRO A 106 -8.08 -29.68 7.77
N GLY A 107 -8.70 -28.79 6.98
CA GLY A 107 -9.04 -29.08 5.58
C GLY A 107 -7.79 -29.10 4.69
N SER A 108 -7.86 -29.90 3.62
CA SER A 108 -6.76 -30.17 2.67
C SER A 108 -6.86 -29.36 1.38
N VAL A 109 -7.32 -28.10 1.45
CA VAL A 109 -7.39 -27.23 0.28
C VAL A 109 -6.11 -26.40 0.14
N PRO A 110 -5.76 -25.98 -1.08
CA PRO A 110 -4.65 -25.05 -1.31
C PRO A 110 -4.79 -23.77 -0.49
N ARG A 111 -3.67 -23.28 0.04
CA ARG A 111 -3.62 -22.08 0.89
C ARG A 111 -2.72 -21.00 0.31
N SER A 112 -3.23 -19.78 0.30
CA SER A 112 -2.50 -18.57 -0.10
C SER A 112 -2.34 -17.62 1.09
N LEU A 113 -1.16 -17.03 1.26
CA LEU A 113 -0.90 -15.95 2.21
C LEU A 113 -0.69 -14.66 1.43
N PHE A 114 -1.53 -13.64 1.62
CA PHE A 114 -1.36 -12.34 1.01
C PHE A 114 -0.70 -11.34 1.97
N MET A 115 0.42 -10.77 1.57
CA MET A 115 1.21 -9.82 2.38
C MET A 115 0.73 -8.38 2.21
N HIS A 116 -0.38 -8.01 2.88
CA HIS A 116 -0.89 -6.62 2.87
C HIS A 116 -0.04 -5.63 3.67
N ALA A 117 0.83 -6.10 4.53
CA ALA A 117 1.69 -5.26 5.35
C ALA A 117 3.06 -5.90 5.54
N ASP A 118 4.09 -5.05 5.65
CA ASP A 118 5.40 -5.40 6.16
C ASP A 118 5.57 -4.77 7.56
N PRO A 119 5.39 -5.55 8.63
CA PRO A 119 5.44 -5.01 9.98
C PRO A 119 6.82 -4.49 10.40
N LEU A 120 7.89 -5.08 9.88
CA LEU A 120 9.24 -4.62 10.22
C LEU A 120 9.51 -3.24 9.60
N ALA A 121 9.12 -3.04 8.34
CA ALA A 121 9.23 -1.73 7.70
C ALA A 121 8.26 -0.71 8.31
N ALA A 122 7.04 -1.12 8.67
CA ALA A 122 6.04 -0.21 9.22
C ALA A 122 6.40 0.30 10.63
N PHE A 123 7.09 -0.52 11.45
CA PHE A 123 7.33 -0.22 12.85
C PHE A 123 8.80 -0.32 13.23
N ALA A 124 9.44 -1.47 13.07
CA ALA A 124 10.74 -1.76 13.65
C ALA A 124 11.86 -0.88 13.06
N TYR A 125 11.96 -0.76 11.74
CA TYR A 125 13.00 0.07 11.14
C TYR A 125 12.91 1.53 11.58
N ARG A 126 11.70 2.07 11.75
CA ARG A 126 11.50 3.43 12.24
C ARG A 126 11.85 3.58 13.72
N TRP A 127 11.58 2.57 14.56
CA TRP A 127 11.91 2.63 15.99
C TRP A 127 13.41 2.62 16.24
N PHE A 128 14.16 1.95 15.38
CA PHE A 128 15.63 1.81 15.50
C PHE A 128 16.40 2.69 14.51
N GLU A 129 15.70 3.63 13.85
CA GLU A 129 16.32 4.56 12.92
C GLU A 129 17.45 5.36 13.59
N GLY A 130 18.59 5.45 12.89
CA GLY A 130 19.80 6.09 13.45
C GLY A 130 20.54 5.27 14.50
N LEU A 131 19.96 4.17 15.02
CA LEU A 131 20.58 3.29 16.01
C LEU A 131 21.09 1.98 15.41
N ALA A 132 20.40 1.44 14.42
CA ALA A 132 20.70 0.16 13.80
C ALA A 132 20.32 0.13 12.31
N SER A 133 21.14 -0.58 11.50
CA SER A 133 20.76 -0.83 10.10
C SER A 133 19.58 -1.81 10.01
N PRO A 134 18.81 -1.80 8.90
CA PRO A 134 17.74 -2.77 8.71
C PRO A 134 18.16 -4.23 8.89
N ALA A 135 19.37 -4.60 8.45
CA ALA A 135 19.90 -5.93 8.61
C ALA A 135 20.13 -6.31 10.09
N VAL A 136 20.53 -5.35 10.93
CA VAL A 136 20.66 -5.55 12.39
C VAL A 136 19.28 -5.67 13.04
N VAL A 137 18.33 -4.85 12.62
CA VAL A 137 16.95 -4.93 13.09
C VAL A 137 16.34 -6.28 12.72
N ASP A 138 16.49 -6.76 11.48
CA ASP A 138 15.99 -8.06 11.03
C ASP A 138 16.55 -9.20 11.92
N LYS A 139 17.85 -9.18 12.26
CA LYS A 139 18.42 -10.13 13.21
C LYS A 139 17.79 -10.04 14.61
N GLY A 140 17.49 -8.82 15.08
CA GLY A 140 16.81 -8.61 16.36
C GLY A 140 15.38 -9.14 16.38
N PHE A 141 14.74 -9.20 15.21
CA PHE A 141 13.38 -9.72 14.99
C PHE A 141 13.36 -11.14 14.37
N ASP A 142 14.38 -11.94 14.61
CA ASP A 142 14.50 -13.33 14.12
C ASP A 142 13.27 -14.20 14.46
N TRP A 143 12.61 -13.96 15.59
CA TRP A 143 11.35 -14.63 15.93
C TRP A 143 10.24 -14.40 14.88
N TYR A 144 10.19 -13.20 14.27
CA TYR A 144 9.23 -12.86 13.22
C TYR A 144 9.59 -13.58 11.91
N TRP A 145 10.87 -13.61 11.54
CA TRP A 145 11.34 -14.36 10.38
C TRP A 145 11.06 -15.86 10.53
N ARG A 146 11.34 -16.44 11.71
CA ARG A 146 10.94 -17.84 12.01
C ARG A 146 9.43 -18.05 11.96
N HIS A 147 8.63 -17.04 12.29
CA HIS A 147 7.19 -17.11 12.13
C HIS A 147 6.79 -17.14 10.65
N LEU A 148 7.37 -16.28 9.80
CA LEU A 148 7.12 -16.28 8.36
C LEU A 148 7.53 -17.60 7.70
N LEU A 149 8.70 -18.14 8.04
CA LEU A 149 9.16 -19.43 7.52
C LEU A 149 8.19 -20.57 7.87
N ARG A 150 7.69 -20.61 9.11
CA ARG A 150 6.67 -21.60 9.52
C ARG A 150 5.35 -21.43 8.78
N LEU A 151 4.99 -20.20 8.40
CA LEU A 151 3.81 -19.99 7.54
C LEU A 151 4.10 -20.46 6.12
N ASP A 152 5.25 -20.13 5.56
CA ASP A 152 5.65 -20.54 4.20
C ASP A 152 5.62 -22.08 4.02
N GLU A 153 6.01 -22.84 5.06
CA GLU A 153 5.90 -24.30 5.09
C GLU A 153 4.45 -24.83 5.06
N GLN A 154 3.46 -24.01 5.41
CA GLN A 154 2.05 -24.40 5.56
C GLN A 154 1.13 -23.77 4.52
N PHE A 155 1.67 -22.86 3.72
CA PHE A 155 0.98 -22.21 2.62
C PHE A 155 1.62 -22.60 1.29
N ASP A 156 0.82 -22.86 0.28
CA ASP A 156 1.29 -23.22 -1.07
C ASP A 156 1.80 -22.00 -1.84
N MET A 157 1.43 -20.79 -1.40
CA MET A 157 1.83 -19.54 -2.05
C MET A 157 1.82 -18.39 -1.05
N THR A 158 2.87 -17.55 -1.09
CA THR A 158 2.93 -16.25 -0.39
C THR A 158 2.95 -15.14 -1.42
N VAL A 159 1.85 -14.38 -1.52
CA VAL A 159 1.69 -13.29 -2.49
C VAL A 159 2.20 -11.98 -1.92
N SER A 160 3.10 -11.33 -2.66
CA SER A 160 3.57 -9.96 -2.42
C SER A 160 3.15 -9.05 -3.57
N ALA A 161 2.80 -7.82 -3.25
CA ALA A 161 2.33 -6.87 -4.25
C ALA A 161 3.47 -5.99 -4.85
N CYS A 162 4.73 -6.19 -4.48
CA CYS A 162 5.87 -5.45 -5.04
C CYS A 162 7.16 -6.27 -5.04
N ASP A 163 8.06 -5.90 -5.95
CA ASP A 163 9.35 -6.59 -6.12
C ASP A 163 10.26 -6.47 -4.91
N SER A 164 10.35 -5.28 -4.31
CA SER A 164 11.16 -5.04 -3.11
C SER A 164 10.79 -5.98 -1.95
N LEU A 165 9.50 -6.17 -1.70
CA LEU A 165 9.06 -7.07 -0.63
C LEU A 165 9.26 -8.54 -1.02
N SER A 166 8.97 -8.92 -2.27
CA SER A 166 9.21 -10.30 -2.76
C SER A 166 10.68 -10.71 -2.61
N GLN A 167 11.60 -9.86 -3.08
CA GLN A 167 13.04 -10.11 -2.96
C GLN A 167 13.48 -10.24 -1.50
N ARG A 168 12.96 -9.39 -0.63
CA ARG A 168 13.27 -9.44 0.80
C ARG A 168 12.73 -10.71 1.47
N LEU A 169 11.51 -11.13 1.16
CA LEU A 169 10.94 -12.38 1.68
C LEU A 169 11.74 -13.59 1.20
N ALA A 170 12.09 -13.66 -0.09
CA ALA A 170 12.93 -14.71 -0.66
C ALA A 170 14.33 -14.72 -0.03
N ALA A 171 14.97 -13.57 0.15
CA ALA A 171 16.24 -13.43 0.83
C ALA A 171 16.16 -13.86 2.33
N GLY A 172 15.00 -13.72 2.95
CA GLY A 172 14.68 -14.20 4.29
C GLY A 172 14.43 -15.71 4.38
N GLY A 173 14.44 -16.42 3.24
CA GLY A 173 14.34 -17.88 3.16
C GLY A 173 12.98 -18.43 2.75
N LEU A 174 11.97 -17.61 2.49
CA LEU A 174 10.67 -18.07 2.00
C LEU A 174 10.82 -18.63 0.57
N GLN A 175 10.20 -19.79 0.30
CA GLN A 175 10.34 -20.52 -0.95
C GLN A 175 9.15 -20.34 -1.89
N HIS A 176 7.97 -20.00 -1.38
CA HIS A 176 6.72 -19.96 -2.14
C HIS A 176 6.27 -18.53 -2.49
N VAL A 177 7.22 -17.59 -2.58
CA VAL A 177 6.92 -16.17 -2.84
C VAL A 177 6.56 -15.95 -4.32
N VAL A 178 5.40 -15.34 -4.54
CA VAL A 178 4.90 -14.92 -5.86
C VAL A 178 4.66 -13.42 -5.85
N THR A 179 5.30 -12.73 -6.80
CA THR A 179 5.02 -11.30 -7.01
C THR A 179 3.80 -11.14 -7.90
N ASN A 180 2.74 -10.56 -7.34
CA ASN A 180 1.54 -10.19 -8.09
C ASN A 180 1.18 -8.73 -7.76
N PRO A 181 1.74 -7.74 -8.47
CA PRO A 181 1.49 -6.34 -8.22
C PRO A 181 -0.01 -6.04 -8.30
N MET A 182 -0.51 -5.25 -7.37
CA MET A 182 -1.86 -4.70 -7.47
C MET A 182 -1.94 -3.77 -8.69
N GLY A 183 -3.14 -3.38 -9.04
CA GLY A 183 -3.42 -2.38 -10.05
C GLY A 183 -4.19 -1.19 -9.48
N ILE A 184 -4.58 -0.31 -10.37
CA ILE A 184 -5.45 0.84 -10.07
C ILE A 184 -6.60 0.92 -11.09
N ASP A 185 -7.53 1.83 -10.82
CA ASP A 185 -8.59 2.18 -11.77
C ASP A 185 -8.04 3.20 -12.77
N THR A 186 -7.55 2.74 -13.92
CA THR A 186 -6.96 3.58 -14.97
C THR A 186 -7.96 4.54 -15.61
N ASP A 187 -9.25 4.24 -15.52
CA ASP A 187 -10.31 5.13 -16.04
C ASP A 187 -10.48 6.42 -15.22
N VAL A 188 -9.99 6.41 -13.97
CA VAL A 188 -10.09 7.57 -13.07
C VAL A 188 -8.84 8.44 -13.14
N PHE A 189 -7.65 7.85 -13.28
CA PHE A 189 -6.38 8.57 -13.23
C PHE A 189 -5.77 8.68 -14.61
N SER A 190 -5.56 9.92 -15.10
CA SER A 190 -5.03 10.19 -16.44
C SER A 190 -4.28 11.52 -16.49
N PRO A 191 -3.19 11.63 -17.25
CA PRO A 191 -2.52 12.90 -17.50
C PRO A 191 -3.41 13.93 -18.19
N GLY A 192 -4.44 13.48 -18.94
CA GLY A 192 -5.43 14.34 -19.61
C GLY A 192 -6.32 15.14 -18.66
N LEU A 193 -6.31 14.81 -17.36
CA LEU A 193 -7.05 15.56 -16.33
C LEU A 193 -6.30 16.78 -15.80
N ARG A 194 -5.13 17.12 -16.36
CA ARG A 194 -4.35 18.29 -15.98
C ARG A 194 -5.17 19.57 -16.13
N ASP A 195 -5.22 20.34 -15.05
CA ASP A 195 -5.99 21.58 -14.94
C ASP A 195 -5.04 22.70 -14.48
N GLU A 196 -4.66 23.56 -15.43
CA GLU A 196 -3.76 24.69 -15.15
C GLU A 196 -4.38 25.76 -14.25
N ALA A 197 -5.70 25.87 -14.19
CA ALA A 197 -6.36 26.78 -13.26
C ALA A 197 -6.28 26.24 -11.84
N LEU A 198 -6.48 24.92 -11.65
CA LEU A 198 -6.26 24.24 -10.37
C LEU A 198 -4.79 24.37 -9.93
N ARG A 199 -3.84 24.12 -10.83
CA ARG A 199 -2.42 24.25 -10.54
C ARG A 199 -2.05 25.66 -10.04
N ARG A 200 -2.52 26.69 -10.74
CA ARG A 200 -2.29 28.09 -10.30
C ARG A 200 -2.91 28.38 -8.95
N ARG A 201 -4.11 27.89 -8.64
CA ARG A 201 -4.72 28.05 -7.32
C ARG A 201 -3.88 27.39 -6.22
N LEU A 202 -3.38 26.16 -6.46
CA LEU A 202 -2.55 25.45 -5.49
C LEU A 202 -1.22 26.17 -5.24
N LEU A 203 -0.57 26.67 -6.29
CA LEU A 203 0.63 27.49 -6.15
C LEU A 203 0.35 28.81 -5.41
N HIS A 204 -0.79 29.46 -5.68
CA HIS A 204 -1.21 30.65 -4.95
C HIS A 204 -1.45 30.36 -3.45
N GLN A 205 -1.98 29.16 -3.09
CA GLN A 205 -2.07 28.73 -1.68
C GLN A 205 -0.69 28.54 -1.03
N CYS A 206 0.35 28.33 -1.83
CA CYS A 206 1.74 28.27 -1.41
C CYS A 206 2.47 29.62 -1.56
N GLU A 207 1.76 30.73 -1.81
CA GLU A 207 2.33 32.08 -2.06
C GLU A 207 3.40 32.08 -3.16
N LEU A 208 3.20 31.30 -4.23
CA LEU A 208 4.13 31.15 -5.35
C LEU A 208 3.49 31.48 -6.69
N GLY A 209 4.33 31.94 -7.63
CA GLY A 209 3.95 32.20 -9.01
C GLY A 209 3.78 30.93 -9.87
N PRO A 210 3.24 31.07 -11.10
CA PRO A 210 2.90 29.93 -11.96
C PRO A 210 4.11 29.10 -12.42
N ASP A 211 5.30 29.66 -12.44
CA ASP A 211 6.52 28.98 -12.89
C ASP A 211 7.16 28.10 -11.80
N ALA A 212 6.69 28.24 -10.55
CA ALA A 212 7.20 27.46 -9.44
C ALA A 212 6.90 25.96 -9.60
N THR A 213 7.68 25.12 -8.94
CA THR A 213 7.48 23.69 -8.90
C THR A 213 6.43 23.33 -7.86
N LEU A 214 5.39 22.61 -8.25
CA LEU A 214 4.33 22.12 -7.38
C LEU A 214 4.54 20.65 -7.02
N LEU A 215 4.96 20.40 -5.78
CA LEU A 215 5.02 19.06 -5.21
C LEU A 215 3.68 18.69 -4.56
N LEU A 216 3.26 17.44 -4.73
CA LEU A 216 2.06 16.88 -4.12
C LEU A 216 2.44 15.76 -3.16
N GLY A 217 1.97 15.83 -1.92
CA GLY A 217 2.01 14.75 -0.95
C GLY A 217 0.61 14.25 -0.64
N VAL A 218 0.35 12.96 -0.73
CA VAL A 218 -0.97 12.37 -0.49
C VAL A 218 -0.87 11.23 0.52
N GLY A 219 -1.74 11.26 1.55
CA GLY A 219 -1.82 10.15 2.49
C GLY A 219 -2.30 10.51 3.90
N ARG A 220 -2.50 9.49 4.71
CA ARG A 220 -2.88 9.68 6.12
C ARG A 220 -1.81 10.48 6.88
N HIS A 221 -2.23 11.32 7.80
CA HIS A 221 -1.31 11.98 8.71
C HIS A 221 -0.96 11.03 9.86
N ALA A 222 0.00 10.15 9.60
CA ALA A 222 0.45 9.08 10.48
C ALA A 222 1.97 8.96 10.44
N PRO A 223 2.60 8.42 11.50
CA PRO A 223 4.06 8.43 11.64
C PRO A 223 4.81 7.74 10.50
N GLU A 224 4.26 6.65 9.95
CA GLU A 224 4.86 5.89 8.85
C GLU A 224 4.96 6.69 7.54
N LYS A 225 4.17 7.76 7.38
CA LYS A 225 4.23 8.65 6.19
C LYS A 225 5.32 9.72 6.28
N ARG A 226 5.98 9.86 7.45
CA ARG A 226 7.15 10.74 7.67
C ARG A 226 6.94 12.21 7.23
N TRP A 227 5.72 12.72 7.39
CA TRP A 227 5.38 14.09 6.94
C TRP A 227 6.30 15.18 7.51
N ARG A 228 6.76 15.02 8.77
CA ARG A 228 7.69 15.97 9.38
C ARG A 228 9.00 16.04 8.60
N MET A 229 9.59 14.90 8.29
CA MET A 229 10.80 14.79 7.46
C MET A 229 10.59 15.45 6.09
N ILE A 230 9.44 15.20 5.43
CA ILE A 230 9.12 15.80 4.14
C ILE A 230 9.00 17.32 4.25
N VAL A 231 8.35 17.85 5.29
CA VAL A 231 8.25 19.31 5.54
C VAL A 231 9.64 19.92 5.76
N GLU A 232 10.50 19.29 6.55
CA GLU A 232 11.87 19.72 6.79
C GLU A 232 12.69 19.71 5.48
N ALA A 233 12.57 18.65 4.67
CA ALA A 233 13.26 18.54 3.39
C ALA A 233 12.78 19.59 2.38
N VAL A 234 11.48 19.82 2.24
CA VAL A 234 10.94 20.88 1.35
C VAL A 234 11.38 22.26 1.82
N THR A 235 11.35 22.53 3.12
CA THR A 235 11.81 23.82 3.67
C THR A 235 13.28 24.08 3.33
N SER A 236 14.12 23.05 3.40
CA SER A 236 15.53 23.16 3.00
C SER A 236 15.68 23.34 1.47
N ALA A 237 15.00 22.53 0.67
CA ALA A 237 15.08 22.59 -0.81
C ALA A 237 14.54 23.91 -1.37
N ALA A 238 13.51 24.49 -0.73
CA ALA A 238 12.87 25.75 -1.16
C ALA A 238 13.68 27.01 -0.82
N TYR A 239 14.77 26.90 -0.07
CA TYR A 239 15.55 28.08 0.34
C TYR A 239 16.03 28.94 -0.84
N ASN A 240 16.41 28.30 -1.95
CA ASN A 240 16.89 28.97 -3.17
C ASN A 240 16.16 28.51 -4.44
N ARG A 241 15.03 27.82 -4.31
CA ARG A 241 14.21 27.34 -5.43
C ARG A 241 12.74 27.59 -5.15
N PRO A 242 11.93 28.00 -6.14
CA PRO A 242 10.50 28.21 -5.98
C PRO A 242 9.76 26.85 -5.94
N ILE A 243 9.67 26.25 -4.77
CA ILE A 243 9.02 24.96 -4.54
C ILE A 243 7.83 25.16 -3.60
N GLY A 244 6.63 24.78 -4.06
CA GLY A 244 5.43 24.64 -3.23
C GLY A 244 5.10 23.19 -2.95
N LEU A 245 4.67 22.90 -1.72
CA LEU A 245 4.17 21.59 -1.33
C LEU A 245 2.72 21.66 -0.91
N VAL A 246 1.88 20.87 -1.55
CA VAL A 246 0.50 20.62 -1.12
C VAL A 246 0.42 19.24 -0.51
N ILE A 247 0.02 19.14 0.76
CA ILE A 247 -0.21 17.88 1.47
C ILE A 247 -1.72 17.64 1.56
N VAL A 248 -2.22 16.59 0.91
CA VAL A 248 -3.64 16.20 0.95
C VAL A 248 -3.82 15.02 1.89
N GLY A 249 -4.56 15.22 2.97
CA GLY A 249 -4.81 14.15 3.91
C GLY A 249 -5.31 14.58 5.27
N SER A 250 -5.49 13.61 6.15
CA SER A 250 -5.87 13.84 7.54
C SER A 250 -5.38 12.69 8.43
N GLY A 251 -5.35 12.91 9.73
CA GLY A 251 -5.01 11.87 10.71
C GLY A 251 -4.50 12.43 12.04
N ARG A 252 -4.11 11.51 12.92
CA ARG A 252 -3.72 11.84 14.31
C ARG A 252 -2.51 12.78 14.42
N ASP A 253 -1.65 12.83 13.40
CA ASP A 253 -0.46 13.68 13.41
C ASP A 253 -0.68 15.04 12.71
N SER A 254 -1.91 15.40 12.29
CA SER A 254 -2.21 16.66 11.61
C SER A 254 -1.71 17.90 12.40
N SER A 255 -1.90 17.90 13.72
CA SER A 255 -1.43 19.00 14.59
C SER A 255 0.10 19.07 14.68
N LYS A 256 0.79 17.94 14.63
CA LYS A 256 2.25 17.88 14.62
C LYS A 256 2.80 18.41 13.29
N ILE A 257 2.17 18.01 12.17
CA ILE A 257 2.53 18.49 10.83
C ILE A 257 2.38 20.01 10.75
N ARG A 258 1.23 20.57 11.17
CA ARG A 258 1.02 22.03 11.24
C ARG A 258 2.11 22.73 12.05
N ARG A 259 2.49 22.18 13.19
CA ARG A 259 3.56 22.74 14.03
C ARG A 259 4.91 22.69 13.33
N THR A 260 5.23 21.62 12.59
CA THR A 260 6.47 21.52 11.82
C THR A 260 6.50 22.50 10.65
N ILE A 261 5.36 22.73 9.98
CA ILE A 261 5.23 23.75 8.92
C ILE A 261 5.60 25.14 9.47
N GLY A 262 5.21 25.46 10.73
CA GLY A 262 5.72 26.62 11.46
C GLY A 262 5.46 27.96 10.78
N GLY A 263 4.41 28.08 9.95
CA GLY A 263 4.10 29.30 9.19
C GLY A 263 4.87 29.43 7.87
N ASN A 264 5.57 28.39 7.40
CA ASN A 264 6.17 28.39 6.07
C ASN A 264 5.07 28.56 4.99
N PRO A 265 5.06 29.67 4.22
CA PRO A 265 3.98 29.98 3.28
C PRO A 265 3.96 29.04 2.07
N HIS A 266 5.07 28.37 1.79
CA HIS A 266 5.22 27.50 0.62
C HIS A 266 4.70 26.07 0.86
N ILE A 267 4.11 25.80 2.05
CA ILE A 267 3.54 24.50 2.37
C ILE A 267 2.07 24.63 2.76
N PHE A 268 1.20 24.13 1.90
CA PHE A 268 -0.24 24.14 2.11
C PHE A 268 -0.75 22.78 2.56
N LEU A 269 -1.42 22.74 3.72
CA LEU A 269 -2.05 21.53 4.24
C LEU A 269 -3.53 21.54 3.84
N ALA A 270 -3.84 20.82 2.75
CA ALA A 270 -5.17 20.67 2.22
C ALA A 270 -6.00 19.64 3.01
N GLU A 271 -7.31 19.82 3.02
CA GLU A 271 -8.20 18.84 3.62
C GLU A 271 -8.21 17.53 2.83
N ARG A 272 -8.57 16.46 3.53
CA ARG A 272 -8.76 15.16 2.89
C ARG A 272 -9.95 15.23 1.93
N THR A 273 -9.76 14.80 0.70
CA THR A 273 -10.87 14.49 -0.21
C THR A 273 -11.15 12.99 -0.23
N SER A 274 -12.43 12.62 -0.32
CA SER A 274 -12.91 11.27 -0.63
C SER A 274 -13.33 11.15 -2.10
N ASP A 275 -13.38 12.26 -2.83
CA ASP A 275 -13.68 12.31 -4.24
C ASP A 275 -12.44 11.88 -5.05
N ARG A 276 -12.54 10.73 -5.71
CA ARG A 276 -11.46 10.18 -6.52
C ARG A 276 -11.19 11.02 -7.77
N ALA A 277 -12.21 11.64 -8.35
CA ALA A 277 -12.06 12.51 -9.52
C ALA A 277 -11.31 13.78 -9.15
N GLU A 278 -11.61 14.37 -7.99
CA GLU A 278 -10.85 15.50 -7.45
C GLU A 278 -9.38 15.13 -7.20
N MET A 279 -9.13 13.96 -6.58
CA MET A 279 -7.76 13.47 -6.33
C MET A 279 -7.00 13.27 -7.65
N ALA A 280 -7.63 12.71 -8.67
CA ALA A 280 -7.02 12.53 -9.99
C ALA A 280 -6.64 13.87 -10.64
N ARG A 281 -7.48 14.90 -10.49
CA ARG A 281 -7.16 16.26 -10.94
C ARG A 281 -5.99 16.88 -10.16
N PHE A 282 -5.92 16.69 -8.83
CA PHE A 282 -4.75 17.11 -8.04
C PHE A 282 -3.46 16.45 -8.58
N MET A 283 -3.49 15.13 -8.77
CA MET A 283 -2.33 14.40 -9.26
C MET A 283 -1.93 14.83 -10.67
N ALA A 284 -2.87 14.93 -11.61
CA ALA A 284 -2.56 15.36 -12.98
C ALA A 284 -2.02 16.80 -13.04
N SER A 285 -2.39 17.66 -12.09
CA SER A 285 -2.06 19.10 -12.10
C SER A 285 -0.77 19.45 -11.36
N ALA A 286 -0.21 18.54 -10.56
CA ALA A 286 1.08 18.74 -9.91
C ALA A 286 2.27 18.43 -10.84
N ASP A 287 3.50 18.68 -10.39
CA ASP A 287 4.72 18.40 -11.15
C ASP A 287 5.40 17.10 -10.68
N ALA A 288 5.38 16.82 -9.37
CA ALA A 288 5.84 15.55 -8.80
C ALA A 288 5.07 15.14 -7.56
N LEU A 289 4.95 13.81 -7.37
CA LEU A 289 4.57 13.23 -6.08
C LEU A 289 5.81 13.15 -5.19
N ILE A 290 5.72 13.64 -3.96
CA ILE A 290 6.69 13.36 -2.90
C ILE A 290 6.11 12.36 -1.91
N HIS A 291 6.82 11.26 -1.67
CA HIS A 291 6.40 10.21 -0.74
C HIS A 291 7.49 9.95 0.29
N GLY A 292 7.12 9.79 1.57
CA GLY A 292 8.10 9.60 2.65
C GLY A 292 8.15 8.20 3.24
N SER A 293 7.18 7.34 2.92
CA SER A 293 7.06 6.02 3.55
C SER A 293 7.86 4.95 2.80
N GLU A 294 8.67 4.21 3.54
CA GLU A 294 9.38 3.01 3.07
C GLU A 294 8.62 1.70 3.37
N SER A 295 7.47 1.79 4.05
CA SER A 295 6.71 0.63 4.55
C SER A 295 5.55 0.20 3.65
N GLU A 296 5.43 0.80 2.49
CA GLU A 296 4.36 0.47 1.55
C GLU A 296 4.61 -0.90 0.90
N THR A 297 3.57 -1.72 0.85
CA THR A 297 3.61 -3.04 0.19
C THR A 297 3.18 -2.98 -1.28
N PHE A 298 2.46 -1.93 -1.69
CA PHE A 298 2.16 -1.62 -3.09
C PHE A 298 2.25 -0.12 -3.41
N CYS A 299 1.84 0.73 -2.46
CA CYS A 299 1.78 2.19 -2.63
C CYS A 299 0.79 2.63 -3.72
N LEU A 300 -0.51 2.43 -3.49
CA LEU A 300 -1.59 2.87 -4.41
C LEU A 300 -1.40 4.31 -4.88
N VAL A 301 -1.03 5.21 -3.98
CA VAL A 301 -0.80 6.64 -4.29
C VAL A 301 0.29 6.83 -5.34
N ALA A 302 1.38 6.05 -5.29
CA ALA A 302 2.44 6.13 -6.30
C ALA A 302 1.99 5.55 -7.65
N ALA A 303 1.19 4.48 -7.64
CA ALA A 303 0.59 3.93 -8.84
C ALA A 303 -0.40 4.90 -9.50
N GLU A 304 -1.27 5.54 -8.70
CA GLU A 304 -2.21 6.58 -9.13
C GLU A 304 -1.47 7.81 -9.70
N ALA A 305 -0.37 8.22 -9.07
CA ALA A 305 0.50 9.29 -9.55
C ALA A 305 1.12 8.95 -10.91
N ARG A 306 1.65 7.73 -11.08
CA ARG A 306 2.14 7.25 -12.39
C ARG A 306 1.08 7.35 -13.47
N ALA A 307 -0.11 6.81 -13.22
CA ALA A 307 -1.22 6.86 -14.17
C ALA A 307 -1.64 8.30 -14.51
N SER A 308 -1.47 9.22 -13.57
CA SER A 308 -1.72 10.66 -13.78
C SER A 308 -0.55 11.39 -14.48
N GLY A 309 0.51 10.68 -14.85
CA GLY A 309 1.68 11.28 -15.47
C GLY A 309 2.58 12.06 -14.53
N LEU A 310 2.49 11.82 -13.24
CA LEU A 310 3.25 12.54 -12.22
C LEU A 310 4.63 11.91 -12.04
N PHE A 311 5.66 12.73 -11.95
CA PHE A 311 6.98 12.28 -11.56
C PHE A 311 6.98 11.82 -10.09
N ILE A 312 7.81 10.84 -9.72
CA ILE A 312 7.82 10.30 -8.36
C ILE A 312 9.16 10.57 -7.68
N ILE A 313 9.11 11.17 -6.50
CA ILE A 313 10.24 11.31 -5.59
C ILE A 313 9.91 10.49 -4.33
N ALA A 314 10.68 9.43 -4.06
CA ALA A 314 10.34 8.46 -3.03
C ALA A 314 11.59 7.98 -2.26
N PRO A 315 11.44 7.39 -1.06
CA PRO A 315 12.56 6.73 -0.39
C PRO A 315 13.09 5.57 -1.22
N ASP A 316 14.33 5.16 -0.99
CA ASP A 316 15.05 4.13 -1.76
C ASP A 316 14.59 2.69 -1.48
N ARG A 317 13.61 2.51 -0.57
CA ARG A 317 13.08 1.20 -0.14
C ARG A 317 11.56 1.15 -0.21
N GLY A 318 11.02 -0.08 -0.36
CA GLY A 318 9.58 -0.36 -0.40
C GLY A 318 8.95 -0.08 -1.76
N ALA A 319 7.66 -0.32 -1.87
CA ALA A 319 6.93 -0.23 -3.14
C ALA A 319 6.94 1.17 -3.77
N ALA A 320 7.05 2.24 -2.99
CA ALA A 320 7.18 3.59 -3.54
C ALA A 320 8.48 3.76 -4.33
N ALA A 321 9.58 3.14 -3.86
CA ALA A 321 10.84 3.08 -4.61
C ALA A 321 10.71 2.29 -5.91
N ASP A 322 9.99 1.16 -5.89
CA ASP A 322 9.75 0.35 -7.10
C ASP A 322 9.01 1.17 -8.14
N HIS A 323 7.94 1.88 -7.75
CA HIS A 323 7.22 2.79 -8.65
C HIS A 323 8.10 3.93 -9.19
N ALA A 324 8.92 4.56 -8.34
CA ALA A 324 9.84 5.61 -8.75
C ALA A 324 10.84 5.08 -9.79
N ARG A 325 11.51 3.96 -9.53
CA ARG A 325 12.50 3.36 -10.46
C ARG A 325 11.86 2.97 -11.79
N GLN A 326 10.68 2.34 -11.76
CA GLN A 326 9.94 1.94 -12.97
C GLN A 326 9.50 3.12 -13.83
N SER A 327 9.28 4.31 -13.23
CA SER A 327 8.83 5.51 -13.92
C SER A 327 9.94 6.54 -14.18
N GLY A 328 11.21 6.20 -13.98
CA GLY A 328 12.31 7.15 -14.12
C GLY A 328 12.33 8.26 -13.09
N GLY A 329 11.68 8.03 -11.94
CA GLY A 329 11.65 8.93 -10.80
C GLY A 329 12.97 8.98 -10.02
N ILE A 330 13.01 9.80 -8.98
CA ILE A 330 14.20 9.97 -8.13
C ILE A 330 13.96 9.28 -6.79
N VAL A 331 14.96 8.51 -6.35
CA VAL A 331 14.95 7.95 -4.99
C VAL A 331 15.95 8.68 -4.10
N PHE A 332 15.62 8.77 -2.79
CA PHE A 332 16.45 9.34 -1.73
C PHE A 332 16.66 8.35 -0.60
N ALA A 333 17.71 8.52 0.20
CA ALA A 333 17.98 7.65 1.33
C ALA A 333 16.83 7.70 2.35
N SER A 334 16.24 6.55 2.66
CA SER A 334 15.10 6.45 3.57
C SER A 334 15.39 7.03 4.95
N GLY A 335 14.51 7.93 5.41
CA GLY A 335 14.65 8.59 6.72
C GLY A 335 15.58 9.81 6.72
N ASP A 336 16.24 10.15 5.62
CA ASP A 336 17.20 11.25 5.53
C ASP A 336 16.55 12.50 4.87
N PRO A 337 16.27 13.56 5.64
CA PRO A 337 15.69 14.78 5.10
C PRO A 337 16.64 15.54 4.17
N ALA A 338 17.97 15.46 4.36
CA ALA A 338 18.93 16.10 3.48
C ALA A 338 18.96 15.45 2.10
N SER A 339 19.01 14.10 2.07
CA SER A 339 18.90 13.34 0.82
C SER A 339 17.57 13.58 0.10
N ALA A 340 16.46 13.74 0.83
CA ALA A 340 15.16 14.09 0.25
C ALA A 340 15.18 15.51 -0.34
N ALA A 341 15.78 16.47 0.33
CA ALA A 341 15.92 17.85 -0.16
C ALA A 341 16.78 17.89 -1.44
N ASP A 342 17.88 17.15 -1.48
CA ASP A 342 18.74 17.03 -2.67
C ASP A 342 17.99 16.39 -3.86
N ALA A 343 17.16 15.36 -3.59
CA ALA A 343 16.33 14.73 -4.62
C ALA A 343 15.30 15.71 -5.22
N MET A 344 14.66 16.51 -4.37
CA MET A 344 13.75 17.58 -4.81
C MET A 344 14.49 18.65 -5.61
N GLY A 345 15.66 19.07 -5.15
CA GLY A 345 16.51 20.03 -5.86
C GLY A 345 16.88 19.54 -7.26
N ARG A 346 17.35 18.29 -7.39
CA ARG A 346 17.64 17.66 -8.68
C ARG A 346 16.42 17.63 -9.60
N PHE A 347 15.24 17.32 -9.06
CA PHE A 347 14.01 17.34 -9.86
C PHE A 347 13.72 18.76 -10.40
N VAL A 348 13.84 19.79 -9.57
CA VAL A 348 13.63 21.19 -9.99
C VAL A 348 14.62 21.59 -11.08
N ASP A 349 15.91 21.28 -10.90
CA ASP A 349 16.95 21.57 -11.88
C ASP A 349 16.66 20.87 -13.21
N MET A 350 16.37 19.56 -13.20
CA MET A 350 15.98 18.79 -14.39
C MET A 350 14.75 19.37 -15.11
N ARG A 351 13.74 19.83 -14.34
CA ARG A 351 12.55 20.47 -14.88
C ARG A 351 12.86 21.80 -15.53
N THR A 352 13.69 22.62 -14.89
CA THR A 352 14.08 23.95 -15.38
C THR A 352 14.92 23.84 -16.65
N ASP A 353 15.83 22.87 -16.69
CA ASP A 353 16.71 22.62 -17.85
C ASP A 353 16.00 21.89 -19.00
N GLY A 354 14.74 21.47 -18.80
CA GLY A 354 13.97 20.73 -19.81
C GLY A 354 14.49 19.31 -20.09
N VAL A 355 15.27 18.74 -19.16
CA VAL A 355 15.89 17.41 -19.27
C VAL A 355 15.16 16.33 -18.46
N LEU A 356 13.92 16.59 -18.06
CA LEU A 356 13.11 15.52 -17.47
C LEU A 356 13.03 14.35 -18.45
N PRO A 357 13.21 13.09 -17.97
CA PRO A 357 13.06 11.93 -18.83
C PRO A 357 11.72 12.02 -19.56
N ALA A 358 11.72 11.68 -20.87
CA ALA A 358 10.46 11.45 -21.57
C ALA A 358 9.64 10.52 -20.67
N ARG A 359 8.40 10.91 -20.38
CA ARG A 359 7.56 10.17 -19.42
C ARG A 359 7.61 8.69 -19.81
N PRO A 360 8.22 7.82 -18.98
CA PRO A 360 8.36 6.42 -19.34
C PRO A 360 6.99 5.81 -19.44
N ASP A 361 6.94 4.61 -20.02
CA ASP A 361 5.71 3.86 -20.19
C ASP A 361 4.84 3.95 -18.91
N MET A 362 3.78 4.72 -19.04
CA MET A 362 2.85 5.03 -17.94
C MET A 362 1.87 3.88 -17.73
N ALA A 363 2.09 2.74 -18.41
CA ALA A 363 1.26 1.56 -18.28
C ALA A 363 1.26 1.12 -16.81
N VAL A 364 0.18 1.41 -16.15
CA VAL A 364 -0.09 0.93 -14.80
C VAL A 364 -1.08 -0.22 -14.93
N ARG A 365 -0.76 -1.31 -14.26
CA ARG A 365 -1.60 -2.49 -14.22
C ARG A 365 -2.99 -2.14 -13.64
N THR A 366 -4.04 -2.72 -14.20
CA THR A 366 -5.39 -2.58 -13.66
C THR A 366 -5.62 -3.53 -12.49
N MET A 367 -6.61 -3.22 -11.65
CA MET A 367 -7.04 -4.17 -10.60
C MET A 367 -7.61 -5.46 -11.18
N ASP A 368 -8.21 -5.41 -12.37
CA ASP A 368 -8.75 -6.59 -13.05
C ASP A 368 -7.61 -7.51 -13.53
N ASP A 369 -6.48 -6.96 -14.04
CA ASP A 369 -5.29 -7.73 -14.36
C ASP A 369 -4.71 -8.42 -13.13
N HIS A 370 -4.69 -7.73 -11.98
CA HIS A 370 -4.22 -8.27 -10.72
C HIS A 370 -5.08 -9.48 -10.30
N PHE A 371 -6.41 -9.33 -10.27
CA PHE A 371 -7.30 -10.41 -9.84
C PHE A 371 -7.33 -11.56 -10.85
N THR A 372 -7.25 -11.28 -12.15
CA THR A 372 -7.11 -12.31 -13.18
C THR A 372 -5.87 -13.19 -12.92
N ALA A 373 -4.72 -12.56 -12.67
CA ALA A 373 -3.49 -13.29 -12.36
C ALA A 373 -3.57 -14.04 -11.01
N LEU A 374 -4.19 -13.43 -9.98
CA LEU A 374 -4.37 -14.08 -8.68
C LEU A 374 -5.25 -15.34 -8.79
N PHE A 375 -6.39 -15.23 -9.47
CA PHE A 375 -7.31 -16.36 -9.64
C PHE A 375 -6.71 -17.46 -10.53
N ALA A 376 -5.95 -17.10 -11.55
CA ALA A 376 -5.19 -18.07 -12.35
C ALA A 376 -4.16 -18.84 -11.49
N SER A 377 -3.50 -18.15 -10.55
CA SER A 377 -2.59 -18.81 -9.59
C SER A 377 -3.35 -19.77 -8.67
N PHE A 378 -4.55 -19.41 -8.21
CA PHE A 378 -5.40 -20.27 -7.40
C PHE A 378 -5.84 -21.53 -8.18
N GLU A 379 -6.20 -21.38 -9.45
CA GLU A 379 -6.54 -22.52 -10.32
C GLU A 379 -5.35 -23.46 -10.54
N ALA A 380 -4.16 -22.89 -10.73
CA ALA A 380 -2.93 -23.67 -10.87
C ALA A 380 -2.60 -24.49 -9.62
N MET A 381 -2.77 -23.94 -8.42
CA MET A 381 -2.57 -24.67 -7.15
C MET A 381 -3.53 -25.86 -6.97
N ARG A 382 -4.75 -25.80 -7.54
CA ARG A 382 -5.73 -26.89 -7.48
C ARG A 382 -5.44 -28.03 -8.46
N SER A 383 -4.65 -27.78 -9.49
CA SER A 383 -4.39 -28.76 -10.55
C SER A 383 -3.36 -29.80 -10.11
N PRO A 384 -3.62 -31.10 -10.22
CA PRO A 384 -2.75 -32.17 -9.70
C PRO A 384 -1.36 -32.28 -10.34
N LYS A 385 -1.07 -31.49 -11.38
CA LYS A 385 0.19 -31.57 -12.14
C LYS A 385 1.41 -30.96 -11.44
N LEU A 386 1.24 -30.10 -10.44
CA LEU A 386 2.35 -29.44 -9.74
C LEU A 386 2.81 -30.16 -8.45
N GLN A 387 2.04 -31.10 -7.93
CA GLN A 387 2.39 -31.87 -6.71
C GLN A 387 3.43 -32.97 -6.91
N ARG A 388 3.97 -33.18 -8.13
CA ARG A 388 4.93 -34.27 -8.43
C ARG A 388 6.32 -33.82 -8.89
N ALA A 389 6.68 -32.57 -8.70
CA ALA A 389 7.99 -32.03 -9.08
C ALA A 389 8.71 -31.31 -7.94
N ALA A 390 8.41 -31.65 -6.69
CA ALA A 390 9.15 -31.21 -5.50
C ALA A 390 9.73 -32.41 -4.75
#